data_0e8aa04ebfec68ae61195e5dcc9ac6a5
#
_entry.id   0e8aa04ebfec68ae61195e5dcc9ac6a5
#
_cell.length_a   1.000
_cell.length_b   1.000
_cell.length_c   1.000
_cell.angle_alpha   90.00
_cell.angle_beta   90.00
_cell.angle_gamma   90.00
#
_symmetry.space_group_name_H-M   'P 1'
#
loop_
_entity.id
_entity.type
_entity.pdbx_description
1 polymer ?
#
loop_
_entity_poly.entity_id
_entity_poly.type
_entity_poly.pdbx_seq_one_letter_code
_entity_poly.pdbx_strand_id
1 'polypeptide(L)'
;MFAEVLTGIALVRSSVSFIKENIATCKDVKEIIQSVDSLLDGEDQINKDRSKKDGVTIKDQLGIKGVAHEVIDAKLASELRWEMRVLIDNRFGHGTFQEIVNLRAKRIQEAKEEAKKLAKIKKQK
;
A
#
# COMPACT_ATOMS: atom_id res chain seq x y z
N MET A 1 -23.14 -10.93 -7.00
CA MET A 1 -21.81 -10.86 -7.21
C MET A 1 -21.05 -10.01 -6.21
N PHE A 2 -20.02 -10.52 -5.75
CA PHE A 2 -19.34 -9.86 -4.67
C PHE A 2 -18.06 -9.26 -5.16
N ALA A 3 -17.92 -7.98 -4.99
CA ALA A 3 -16.62 -7.40 -5.08
C ALA A 3 -15.87 -7.84 -3.83
N GLU A 4 -15.00 -8.79 -3.96
CA GLU A 4 -14.19 -9.17 -2.83
C GLU A 4 -13.30 -8.01 -2.44
N VAL A 5 -13.45 -7.57 -1.21
CA VAL A 5 -12.52 -6.58 -0.67
C VAL A 5 -11.26 -7.35 -0.30
N LEU A 6 -10.22 -7.16 -1.08
CA LEU A 6 -8.94 -7.79 -0.77
C LEU A 6 -8.40 -7.26 0.53
N THR A 7 -7.92 -8.15 1.37
CA THR A 7 -7.20 -7.74 2.59
C THR A 7 -5.91 -7.04 2.18
N GLY A 8 -5.36 -6.23 3.07
CA GLY A 8 -4.11 -5.55 2.80
C GLY A 8 -3.01 -6.51 2.37
N ILE A 9 -2.85 -7.62 3.08
CA ILE A 9 -1.80 -8.60 2.74
C ILE A 9 -2.06 -9.30 1.41
N ALA A 10 -3.31 -9.59 1.07
CA ALA A 10 -3.64 -10.19 -0.21
C ALA A 10 -3.34 -9.24 -1.35
N LEU A 11 -3.63 -7.96 -1.16
CA LEU A 11 -3.32 -6.91 -2.14
C LEU A 11 -1.82 -6.79 -2.35
N VAL A 12 -1.04 -6.81 -1.27
CA VAL A 12 0.42 -6.78 -1.35
C VAL A 12 0.95 -7.98 -2.14
N ARG A 13 0.50 -9.18 -1.82
CA ARG A 13 0.96 -10.40 -2.50
C ARG A 13 0.61 -10.43 -3.98
N SER A 14 -0.60 -10.02 -4.30
CA SER A 14 -1.07 -9.95 -5.68
C SER A 14 -0.24 -8.97 -6.49
N SER A 15 0.04 -7.81 -5.92
CA SER A 15 0.86 -6.78 -6.56
C SER A 15 2.29 -7.25 -6.78
N VAL A 16 2.87 -7.92 -5.78
CA VAL A 16 4.23 -8.46 -5.87
C VAL A 16 4.32 -9.51 -6.97
N SER A 17 3.34 -10.41 -7.06
CA SER A 17 3.30 -11.42 -8.11
C SER A 17 3.29 -10.78 -9.50
N PHE A 18 2.46 -9.79 -9.69
CA PHE A 18 2.38 -9.09 -10.97
C PHE A 18 3.71 -8.42 -11.34
N ILE A 19 4.31 -7.74 -10.38
CA ILE A 19 5.59 -7.06 -10.61
C ILE A 19 6.67 -8.07 -10.97
N LYS A 20 6.79 -9.16 -10.21
CA LYS A 20 7.79 -10.18 -10.49
C LYS A 20 7.64 -10.81 -11.87
N GLU A 21 6.40 -11.04 -12.28
CA GLU A 21 6.13 -11.65 -13.58
C GLU A 21 6.42 -10.72 -14.76
N ASN A 22 6.27 -9.42 -14.55
CA ASN A 22 6.32 -8.47 -15.66
C ASN A 22 7.53 -7.56 -15.70
N ILE A 23 8.28 -7.45 -14.61
CA ILE A 23 9.35 -6.46 -14.53
C ILE A 23 10.47 -6.69 -15.53
N ALA A 24 10.79 -7.94 -15.83
CA ALA A 24 11.88 -8.27 -16.76
C ALA A 24 11.55 -7.90 -18.19
N THR A 25 10.28 -7.96 -18.57
CA THR A 25 9.84 -7.76 -19.94
C THR A 25 9.17 -6.43 -20.20
N CYS A 26 8.82 -5.67 -19.17
CA CYS A 26 8.15 -4.40 -19.35
C CYS A 26 9.11 -3.37 -19.95
N LYS A 27 8.57 -2.49 -20.80
CA LYS A 27 9.37 -1.48 -21.48
C LYS A 27 9.71 -0.30 -20.60
N ASP A 28 8.77 0.10 -19.76
CA ASP A 28 9.04 1.16 -18.79
C ASP A 28 8.25 0.93 -17.51
N VAL A 29 8.53 1.76 -16.51
CA VAL A 29 7.93 1.62 -15.19
C VAL A 29 6.42 1.80 -15.20
N LYS A 30 5.88 2.49 -16.20
CA LYS A 30 4.43 2.74 -16.29
C LYS A 30 3.64 1.44 -16.36
N GLU A 31 4.21 0.39 -16.94
CA GLU A 31 3.51 -0.88 -17.10
C GLU A 31 3.30 -1.59 -15.75
N ILE A 32 4.09 -1.26 -14.75
CA ILE A 32 3.95 -1.86 -13.42
C ILE A 32 3.53 -0.86 -12.34
N ILE A 33 3.36 0.41 -12.72
CA ILE A 33 3.12 1.47 -11.73
C ILE A 33 1.83 1.25 -10.94
N GLN A 34 0.80 0.73 -11.56
CA GLN A 34 -0.45 0.48 -10.86
C GLN A 34 -0.28 -0.61 -9.79
N SER A 35 0.54 -1.61 -10.08
CA SER A 35 0.84 -2.66 -9.10
C SER A 35 1.68 -2.13 -7.96
N VAL A 36 2.59 -1.20 -8.23
CA VAL A 36 3.36 -0.55 -7.18
C VAL A 36 2.42 0.25 -6.28
N ASP A 37 1.49 0.99 -6.87
CA ASP A 37 0.50 1.75 -6.10
C ASP A 37 -0.36 0.81 -5.24
N SER A 38 -0.80 -0.31 -5.80
CA SER A 38 -1.58 -1.30 -5.07
C SER A 38 -0.79 -1.91 -3.91
N LEU A 39 0.49 -2.16 -4.10
CA LEU A 39 1.38 -2.64 -3.05
C LEU A 39 1.41 -1.65 -1.88
N LEU A 40 1.57 -0.38 -2.18
CA LEU A 40 1.63 0.67 -1.16
C LEU A 40 0.27 0.84 -0.47
N ASP A 41 -0.83 0.74 -1.22
CA ASP A 41 -2.17 0.76 -0.65
C ASP A 41 -2.38 -0.41 0.31
N GLY A 42 -1.93 -1.59 -0.07
CA GLY A 42 -2.03 -2.78 0.79
C GLY A 42 -1.27 -2.60 2.09
N GLU A 43 -0.07 -2.05 2.01
CA GLU A 43 0.74 -1.75 3.18
C GLU A 43 0.06 -0.72 4.08
N ASP A 44 -0.47 0.35 3.48
CA ASP A 44 -1.21 1.37 4.22
C ASP A 44 -2.40 0.77 4.95
N GLN A 45 -3.11 -0.13 4.28
CA GLN A 45 -4.28 -0.79 4.85
C GLN A 45 -3.89 -1.65 6.07
N ILE A 46 -2.80 -2.39 5.97
CA ILE A 46 -2.28 -3.21 7.06
C ILE A 46 -1.97 -2.32 8.28
N ASN A 47 -1.28 -1.21 8.05
CA ASN A 47 -0.90 -0.29 9.10
C ASN A 47 -2.12 0.38 9.74
N LYS A 48 -3.10 0.72 8.92
CA LYS A 48 -4.34 1.33 9.38
C LYS A 48 -5.15 0.37 10.25
N ASP A 49 -5.23 -0.89 9.84
CA ASP A 49 -5.94 -1.91 10.60
C ASP A 49 -5.27 -2.16 11.95
N ARG A 50 -3.96 -2.15 12.00
CA ARG A 50 -3.22 -2.28 13.24
C ARG A 50 -3.54 -1.11 14.19
N SER A 51 -3.56 0.11 13.67
CA SER A 51 -3.88 1.29 14.47
C SER A 51 -5.29 1.22 15.06
N LYS A 52 -6.25 0.74 14.28
CA LYS A 52 -7.61 0.56 14.75
C LYS A 52 -7.70 -0.48 15.84
N LYS A 53 -6.98 -1.57 15.70
CA LYS A 53 -7.01 -2.66 16.67
C LYS A 53 -6.34 -2.29 17.97
N ASP A 54 -5.37 -1.40 17.93
CA ASP A 54 -4.75 -0.89 19.15
C ASP A 54 -5.75 -0.18 20.05
N GLY A 55 -6.81 0.37 19.47
CA GLY A 55 -7.87 1.02 20.24
C GLY A 55 -9.01 0.11 20.64
N VAL A 56 -8.98 -1.16 20.26
CA VAL A 56 -10.03 -2.11 20.54
C VAL A 56 -9.72 -2.86 21.84
N THR A 57 -10.76 -3.27 22.55
CA THR A 57 -10.57 -3.99 23.81
C THR A 57 -9.82 -5.29 23.59
N ILE A 58 -9.07 -5.69 24.58
CA ILE A 58 -8.30 -6.92 24.56
C ILE A 58 -9.17 -8.13 24.24
N LYS A 59 -10.40 -8.11 24.71
CA LYS A 59 -11.37 -9.16 24.48
C LYS A 59 -11.57 -9.42 22.99
N ASP A 60 -11.62 -8.37 22.19
CA ASP A 60 -11.87 -8.47 20.77
C ASP A 60 -10.65 -8.86 19.98
N GLN A 61 -9.48 -8.78 20.58
CA GLN A 61 -8.23 -9.10 19.90
C GLN A 61 -7.93 -10.59 19.86
N LEU A 62 -8.77 -11.38 20.48
CA LEU A 62 -8.61 -12.84 20.46
C LEU A 62 -7.22 -13.31 20.86
N GLY A 63 -6.57 -12.57 21.73
CA GLY A 63 -5.31 -12.96 22.30
C GLY A 63 -4.16 -12.99 21.32
N ILE A 64 -3.22 -13.86 21.60
CA ILE A 64 -1.94 -13.93 20.90
C ILE A 64 -2.06 -14.21 19.41
N LYS A 65 -3.02 -15.04 19.01
CA LYS A 65 -3.18 -15.39 17.61
C LYS A 65 -3.46 -14.19 16.71
N GLY A 66 -4.40 -13.33 17.15
CA GLY A 66 -4.72 -12.13 16.36
C GLY A 66 -3.55 -11.18 16.26
N VAL A 67 -2.87 -10.94 17.37
CA VAL A 67 -1.70 -10.07 17.39
C VAL A 67 -0.57 -10.61 16.52
N ALA A 68 -0.35 -11.94 16.61
CA ALA A 68 0.71 -12.58 15.83
C ALA A 68 0.46 -12.42 14.33
N HIS A 69 -0.77 -12.60 13.87
CA HIS A 69 -1.10 -12.43 12.46
C HIS A 69 -0.83 -11.01 11.99
N GLU A 70 -1.19 -10.03 12.76
CA GLU A 70 -0.96 -8.64 12.40
C GLU A 70 0.52 -8.30 12.30
N VAL A 71 1.29 -8.77 13.25
CA VAL A 71 2.74 -8.54 13.25
C VAL A 71 3.39 -9.23 12.05
N ILE A 72 2.99 -10.47 11.78
CA ILE A 72 3.52 -11.23 10.66
C ILE A 72 3.17 -10.56 9.34
N ASP A 73 1.92 -10.13 9.15
CA ASP A 73 1.50 -9.47 7.92
C ASP A 73 2.26 -8.17 7.70
N ALA A 74 2.44 -7.38 8.76
CA ALA A 74 3.17 -6.13 8.64
C ALA A 74 4.63 -6.35 8.28
N LYS A 75 5.27 -7.35 8.88
CA LYS A 75 6.66 -7.70 8.57
C LYS A 75 6.79 -8.21 7.15
N LEU A 76 5.88 -9.09 6.74
CA LEU A 76 5.89 -9.63 5.39
C LEU A 76 5.71 -8.52 4.36
N ALA A 77 4.76 -7.62 4.59
CA ALA A 77 4.54 -6.49 3.68
C ALA A 77 5.80 -5.62 3.57
N SER A 78 6.45 -5.36 4.68
CA SER A 78 7.70 -4.58 4.71
C SER A 78 8.82 -5.27 3.94
N GLU A 79 8.98 -6.58 4.11
CA GLU A 79 9.97 -7.36 3.38
C GLU A 79 9.70 -7.37 1.89
N LEU A 80 8.44 -7.56 1.49
CA LEU A 80 8.06 -7.59 0.09
C LEU A 80 8.23 -6.22 -0.55
N ARG A 81 7.92 -5.15 0.18
CA ARG A 81 8.16 -3.80 -0.30
C ARG A 81 9.65 -3.57 -0.58
N TRP A 82 10.51 -3.98 0.34
CA TRP A 82 11.95 -3.85 0.17
C TRP A 82 12.43 -4.65 -1.04
N GLU A 83 11.94 -5.88 -1.19
CA GLU A 83 12.27 -6.73 -2.32
C GLU A 83 11.89 -6.07 -3.65
N MET A 84 10.69 -5.49 -3.70
CA MET A 84 10.25 -4.79 -4.92
C MET A 84 11.08 -3.55 -5.20
N ARG A 85 11.49 -2.84 -4.15
CA ARG A 85 12.38 -1.71 -4.31
C ARG A 85 13.68 -2.13 -4.99
N VAL A 86 14.26 -3.22 -4.54
CA VAL A 86 15.51 -3.74 -5.14
C VAL A 86 15.29 -4.10 -6.60
N LEU A 87 14.20 -4.80 -6.91
CA LEU A 87 13.91 -5.20 -8.29
C LEU A 87 13.69 -3.99 -9.20
N ILE A 88 12.91 -3.03 -8.74
CA ILE A 88 12.59 -1.84 -9.53
C ILE A 88 13.82 -0.98 -9.74
N ASP A 89 14.59 -0.76 -8.70
CA ASP A 89 15.82 0.04 -8.80
C ASP A 89 16.85 -0.63 -9.70
N ASN A 90 16.97 -1.94 -9.64
CA ASN A 90 17.87 -2.67 -10.52
C ASN A 90 17.44 -2.58 -11.98
N ARG A 91 16.14 -2.59 -12.23
CA ARG A 91 15.61 -2.59 -13.60
C ARG A 91 15.60 -1.19 -14.23
N PHE A 92 15.21 -0.18 -13.46
CA PHE A 92 14.97 1.18 -13.97
C PHE A 92 15.95 2.23 -13.48
N GLY A 93 16.76 1.91 -12.48
CA GLY A 93 17.75 2.82 -11.94
C GLY A 93 17.56 3.05 -10.45
N HIS A 94 18.67 3.26 -9.77
CA HIS A 94 18.69 3.47 -8.32
C HIS A 94 17.84 4.70 -7.96
N GLY A 95 16.97 4.54 -6.99
CA GLY A 95 16.10 5.62 -6.53
C GLY A 95 14.74 5.69 -7.19
N THR A 96 14.49 4.89 -8.23
CA THR A 96 13.22 4.90 -8.94
C THR A 96 12.05 4.59 -8.01
N PHE A 97 12.19 3.58 -7.19
CA PHE A 97 11.11 3.20 -6.27
C PHE A 97 10.79 4.34 -5.30
N GLN A 98 11.81 4.96 -4.71
CA GLN A 98 11.61 6.06 -3.78
C GLN A 98 10.96 7.26 -4.45
N GLU A 99 11.33 7.52 -5.70
CA GLU A 99 10.71 8.59 -6.48
C GLU A 99 9.21 8.35 -6.66
N ILE A 100 8.83 7.11 -6.94
CA ILE A 100 7.43 6.72 -7.06
C ILE A 100 6.69 6.93 -5.74
N VAL A 101 7.30 6.50 -4.64
CA VAL A 101 6.73 6.68 -3.29
C VAL A 101 6.50 8.15 -2.99
N ASN A 102 7.48 8.98 -3.29
CA ASN A 102 7.40 10.42 -3.04
C ASN A 102 6.32 11.10 -3.86
N LEU A 103 6.21 10.75 -5.14
CA LEU A 103 5.18 11.29 -6.01
C LEU A 103 3.77 10.87 -5.56
N ARG A 104 3.65 9.62 -5.16
CA ARG A 104 2.38 9.10 -4.65
C ARG A 104 1.94 9.87 -3.41
N ALA A 105 2.86 10.08 -2.47
CA ALA A 105 2.57 10.82 -1.25
C ALA A 105 2.15 12.26 -1.55
N LYS A 106 2.82 12.89 -2.50
CA LYS A 106 2.50 14.25 -2.91
C LYS A 106 1.10 14.34 -3.50
N ARG A 107 0.75 13.41 -4.37
CA ARG A 107 -0.58 13.40 -5.01
C ARG A 107 -1.69 13.14 -4.02
N ILE A 108 -1.45 12.27 -3.05
CA ILE A 108 -2.42 12.02 -1.98
C ILE A 108 -2.64 13.29 -1.17
N GLN A 109 -1.58 14.00 -0.84
CA GLN A 109 -1.67 15.24 -0.08
C GLN A 109 -2.41 16.33 -0.86
N GLU A 110 -2.11 16.48 -2.14
CA GLU A 110 -2.80 17.43 -3.00
C GLU A 110 -4.30 17.13 -3.10
N ALA A 111 -4.64 15.85 -3.23
CA ALA A 111 -6.04 15.43 -3.28
C ALA A 111 -6.77 15.75 -1.98
N LYS A 112 -6.13 15.57 -0.85
CA LYS A 112 -6.70 15.90 0.45
C LYS A 112 -6.95 17.40 0.60
N GLU A 113 -6.00 18.21 0.15
CA GLU A 113 -6.12 19.66 0.21
C GLU A 113 -7.25 20.16 -0.67
N GLU A 114 -7.35 19.60 -1.88
CA GLU A 114 -8.43 19.94 -2.79
C GLU A 114 -9.79 19.56 -2.23
N ALA A 115 -9.90 18.39 -1.61
CA ALA A 115 -11.14 17.96 -0.98
C ALA A 115 -11.54 18.90 0.15
N LYS A 116 -10.57 19.40 0.93
CA LYS A 116 -10.84 20.38 1.99
C LYS A 116 -11.35 21.69 1.42
N LYS A 117 -10.77 22.15 0.32
CA LYS A 117 -11.21 23.37 -0.34
C LYS A 117 -12.63 23.25 -0.83
N LEU A 118 -12.97 22.15 -1.46
CA LEU A 118 -14.32 21.89 -1.95
C LEU A 118 -15.33 21.82 -0.81
N ALA A 119 -14.96 21.21 0.31
CA ALA A 119 -15.82 21.14 1.47
C ALA A 119 -16.11 22.53 2.04
N LYS A 120 -15.10 23.41 2.08
CA LYS A 120 -15.29 24.79 2.53
C LYS A 120 -16.23 25.56 1.62
N ILE A 121 -16.07 25.40 0.32
CA ILE A 121 -16.94 26.08 -0.66
C ILE A 121 -18.39 25.65 -0.46
N LYS A 122 -18.63 24.37 -0.26
CA LYS A 122 -19.99 23.86 -0.01
C LYS A 122 -20.60 24.41 1.27
N LYS A 123 -19.80 24.59 2.31
CA LYS A 123 -20.28 25.13 3.58
C LYS A 123 -20.64 26.62 3.49
N GLN A 124 -20.01 27.35 2.60
CA GLN A 124 -20.24 28.77 2.45
C GLN A 124 -21.48 29.09 1.63
N LYS A 125 -22.06 28.11 0.99
CA LYS A 125 -23.33 28.34 0.25
C LYS A 125 -24.54 28.03 1.16
#